data_6596d151bab568791b4701f2b3b01bb3
#
_entry.id   6596d151bab568791b4701f2b3b01bb3
#
_cell.length_a   1.000
_cell.length_b   1.000
_cell.length_c   1.000
_cell.angle_alpha   90.00
_cell.angle_beta   90.00
_cell.angle_gamma   90.00
#
_symmetry.space_group_name_H-M   'P 1'
#
loop_
_entity.id
_entity.type
_entity.pdbx_description
1 polymer ?
#
loop_
_entity_poly.entity_id
_entity_poly.type
_entity_poly.pdbx_seq_one_letter_code
_entity_poly.pdbx_strand_id
1 'polypeptide(L)'
;DTFALLVAGFVVTGLGLGGAFSVASSAIMGNAHPRKAGMAASVEEVSYEMGSLSAVAVLGSLLTFVYAFTVQLPNGSPDAARESLADALAVADGNSEVIAAANTAFDTAYLVTMIVLGVVLAVGAGVTNRLLRAYGRNSQAMEFAENH
;
A
#
# COMPACT_ATOMS: atom_id res chain seq x y z
N ASP A 1 -12.00 -23.11 8.40
CA ASP A 1 -11.04 -22.31 9.20
C ASP A 1 -10.58 -21.00 8.55
N THR A 2 -11.46 -20.38 7.76
CA THR A 2 -11.22 -19.07 7.10
C THR A 2 -10.86 -17.98 8.12
N PHE A 3 -11.43 -18.03 9.32
CA PHE A 3 -11.12 -17.09 10.40
C PHE A 3 -9.67 -17.18 10.87
N ALA A 4 -9.14 -18.40 11.02
CA ALA A 4 -7.73 -18.59 11.41
C ALA A 4 -6.76 -18.07 10.36
N LEU A 5 -7.08 -18.24 9.06
CA LEU A 5 -6.28 -17.69 7.95
C LEU A 5 -6.31 -16.16 7.94
N LEU A 6 -7.46 -15.56 8.20
CA LEU A 6 -7.61 -14.11 8.33
C LEU A 6 -6.74 -13.56 9.47
N VAL A 7 -6.84 -14.15 10.65
CA VAL A 7 -6.05 -13.74 11.82
C VAL A 7 -4.55 -13.91 11.53
N ALA A 8 -4.14 -15.04 10.96
CA ALA A 8 -2.75 -15.26 10.59
C ALA A 8 -2.24 -14.21 9.57
N GLY A 9 -3.06 -13.87 8.59
CA GLY A 9 -2.75 -12.82 7.61
C GLY A 9 -2.53 -11.46 8.27
N PHE A 10 -3.40 -11.05 9.20
CA PHE A 10 -3.25 -9.79 9.95
C PHE A 10 -2.00 -9.78 10.83
N VAL A 11 -1.70 -10.90 11.50
CA VAL A 11 -0.49 -11.02 12.34
C VAL A 11 0.76 -10.89 11.47
N VAL A 12 0.84 -11.61 10.35
CA VAL A 12 2.00 -11.53 9.43
C VAL A 12 2.16 -10.14 8.87
N THR A 13 1.07 -9.50 8.45
CA THR A 13 1.09 -8.12 7.93
C THR A 13 1.55 -7.14 9.01
N GLY A 14 1.02 -7.25 10.23
CA GLY A 14 1.41 -6.39 11.34
C GLY A 14 2.88 -6.54 11.72
N LEU A 15 3.40 -7.77 11.77
CA LEU A 15 4.82 -8.03 12.02
C LEU A 15 5.70 -7.49 10.89
N GLY A 16 5.28 -7.64 9.63
CA GLY A 16 6.00 -7.10 8.48
C GLY A 16 6.08 -5.58 8.50
N LEU A 17 4.98 -4.91 8.74
CA LEU A 17 4.92 -3.44 8.83
C LEU A 17 5.73 -2.93 10.02
N GLY A 18 5.51 -3.50 11.21
CA GLY A 18 6.25 -3.10 12.42
C GLY A 18 7.75 -3.27 12.28
N GLY A 19 8.19 -4.39 11.68
CA GLY A 19 9.59 -4.63 11.37
C GLY A 19 10.16 -3.63 10.38
N ALA A 20 9.44 -3.33 9.30
CA ALA A 20 9.86 -2.34 8.31
C ALA A 20 10.01 -0.93 8.91
N PHE A 21 9.02 -0.48 9.71
CA PHE A 21 9.08 0.81 10.40
C PHE A 21 10.25 0.86 11.38
N SER A 22 10.44 -0.17 12.19
CA SER A 22 11.52 -0.22 13.19
C SER A 22 12.91 -0.14 12.53
N VAL A 23 13.13 -0.89 11.45
CA VAL A 23 14.41 -0.88 10.72
C VAL A 23 14.64 0.46 10.02
N ALA A 24 13.61 1.03 9.37
CA ALA A 24 13.72 2.31 8.69
C ALA A 24 14.03 3.44 9.67
N SER A 25 13.29 3.55 10.77
CA SER A 25 13.50 4.55 11.81
C SER A 25 14.90 4.42 12.45
N SER A 26 15.30 3.19 12.78
CA SER A 26 16.63 2.93 13.33
C SER A 26 17.75 3.33 12.35
N ALA A 27 17.58 3.08 11.06
CA ALA A 27 18.54 3.46 10.03
C ALA A 27 18.64 5.00 9.88
N ILE A 28 17.50 5.70 9.91
CA ILE A 28 17.45 7.17 9.79
C ILE A 28 18.10 7.81 11.04
N MET A 29 17.66 7.40 12.24
CA MET A 29 18.15 7.97 13.49
C MET A 29 19.61 7.62 13.77
N GLY A 30 20.03 6.39 13.45
CA GLY A 30 21.43 5.95 13.63
C GLY A 30 22.44 6.70 12.74
N ASN A 31 21.99 7.24 11.62
CA ASN A 31 22.83 8.04 10.71
C ASN A 31 22.65 9.56 10.90
N ALA A 32 21.73 10.00 11.75
CA ALA A 32 21.49 11.42 12.00
C ALA A 32 22.52 11.97 13.02
N HIS A 33 23.11 13.12 12.70
CA HIS A 33 23.97 13.81 13.68
C HIS A 33 23.14 14.23 14.91
N PRO A 34 23.62 14.05 16.16
CA PRO A 34 22.84 14.31 17.38
C PRO A 34 22.16 15.68 17.44
N ARG A 35 22.84 16.73 16.94
CA ARG A 35 22.25 18.08 16.85
C ARG A 35 21.11 18.22 15.84
N LYS A 36 20.96 17.28 14.91
CA LYS A 36 19.96 17.28 13.84
C LYS A 36 18.92 16.17 13.98
N ALA A 37 18.94 15.43 15.09
CA ALA A 37 18.02 14.31 15.31
C ALA A 37 16.54 14.72 15.23
N GLY A 38 16.17 15.88 15.79
CA GLY A 38 14.81 16.40 15.70
C GLY A 38 14.38 16.72 14.27
N MET A 39 15.30 17.26 13.45
CA MET A 39 15.02 17.52 12.03
C MET A 39 14.90 16.20 11.24
N ALA A 40 15.72 15.22 11.54
CA ALA A 40 15.63 13.89 10.91
C ALA A 40 14.28 13.21 11.22
N ALA A 41 13.82 13.28 12.47
CA ALA A 41 12.53 12.76 12.88
C ALA A 41 11.36 13.47 12.14
N SER A 42 11.42 14.78 12.01
CA SER A 42 10.38 15.54 11.29
C SER A 42 10.33 15.19 9.79
N VAL A 43 11.50 15.01 9.16
CA VAL A 43 11.57 14.60 7.76
C VAL A 43 11.04 13.17 7.58
N GLU A 44 11.35 12.28 8.51
CA GLU A 44 10.81 10.90 8.54
C GLU A 44 9.29 10.92 8.58
N GLU A 45 8.69 11.65 9.53
CA GLU A 45 7.24 11.76 9.69
C GLU A 45 6.55 12.33 8.45
N VAL A 46 7.06 13.44 7.90
CA VAL A 46 6.52 14.02 6.67
C VAL A 46 6.62 13.03 5.50
N SER A 47 7.69 12.26 5.42
CA SER A 47 7.86 11.25 4.37
C SER A 47 6.83 10.13 4.46
N TYR A 48 6.50 9.67 5.67
CA TYR A 48 5.45 8.68 5.89
C TYR A 48 4.07 9.22 5.50
N GLU A 49 3.74 10.44 5.91
CA GLU A 49 2.47 11.08 5.56
C GLU A 49 2.33 11.28 4.06
N MET A 50 3.35 11.79 3.39
CA MET A 50 3.36 11.96 1.94
C MET A 50 3.23 10.62 1.21
N GLY A 51 3.94 9.59 1.70
CA GLY A 51 3.85 8.24 1.16
C GLY A 51 2.45 7.65 1.31
N SER A 52 1.85 7.80 2.50
CA SER A 52 0.51 7.32 2.81
C SER A 52 -0.55 7.98 1.92
N LEU A 53 -0.55 9.31 1.85
CA LEU A 53 -1.49 10.07 1.01
C LEU A 53 -1.35 9.71 -0.47
N SER A 54 -0.12 9.57 -0.96
CA SER A 54 0.14 9.17 -2.34
C SER A 54 -0.35 7.75 -2.63
N ALA A 55 -0.13 6.82 -1.70
CA ALA A 55 -0.59 5.44 -1.85
C ALA A 55 -2.11 5.35 -1.89
N VAL A 56 -2.82 6.06 -0.99
CA VAL A 56 -4.29 6.10 -0.98
C VAL A 56 -4.83 6.69 -2.28
N ALA A 57 -4.25 7.80 -2.76
CA ALA A 57 -4.68 8.43 -3.99
C ALA A 57 -4.49 7.53 -5.22
N VAL A 58 -3.31 6.91 -5.35
CA VAL A 58 -2.99 6.04 -6.50
C VAL A 58 -3.81 4.76 -6.47
N LEU A 59 -3.88 4.07 -5.33
CA LEU A 59 -4.61 2.80 -5.21
C LEU A 59 -6.13 3.01 -5.29
N GLY A 60 -6.65 4.10 -4.71
CA GLY A 60 -8.06 4.46 -4.82
C GLY A 60 -8.45 4.78 -6.27
N SER A 61 -7.63 5.55 -6.97
CA SER A 61 -7.84 5.85 -8.39
C SER A 61 -7.78 4.58 -9.26
N LEU A 62 -6.84 3.67 -8.97
CA LEU A 62 -6.74 2.39 -9.66
C LEU A 62 -7.99 1.54 -9.44
N LEU A 63 -8.46 1.44 -8.20
CA LEU A 63 -9.67 0.69 -7.86
C LEU A 63 -10.88 1.21 -8.64
N THR A 64 -11.09 2.52 -8.62
CA THR A 64 -12.21 3.17 -9.33
C THR A 64 -12.07 3.00 -10.85
N PHE A 65 -10.87 3.14 -11.38
CA PHE A 65 -10.60 2.95 -12.79
C PHE A 65 -10.93 1.52 -13.24
N VAL A 66 -10.42 0.50 -12.54
CA VAL A 66 -10.67 -0.90 -12.88
C VAL A 66 -12.16 -1.23 -12.73
N TYR A 67 -12.83 -0.71 -11.69
CA TYR A 67 -14.27 -0.87 -11.52
C TYR A 67 -15.05 -0.33 -12.72
N ALA A 68 -14.78 0.91 -13.12
CA ALA A 68 -15.47 1.55 -14.25
C ALA A 68 -15.26 0.79 -15.58
N PHE A 69 -14.11 0.15 -15.76
CA PHE A 69 -13.82 -0.65 -16.94
C PHE A 69 -14.44 -2.05 -16.92
N THR A 70 -14.64 -2.63 -15.75
CA THR A 70 -15.12 -4.01 -15.60
C THR A 70 -16.60 -4.13 -15.36
N VAL A 71 -17.25 -3.05 -14.89
CA VAL A 71 -18.68 -3.07 -14.59
C VAL A 71 -19.52 -3.22 -15.85
N GLN A 72 -20.34 -4.28 -15.90
CA GLN A 72 -21.27 -4.58 -16.98
C GLN A 72 -22.70 -4.39 -16.47
N LEU A 73 -23.20 -3.17 -16.61
CA LEU A 73 -24.54 -2.83 -16.17
C LEU A 73 -25.61 -3.18 -17.22
N PRO A 74 -26.81 -3.59 -16.80
CA PRO A 74 -27.95 -3.77 -17.67
C PRO A 74 -28.30 -2.49 -18.46
N ASN A 75 -28.90 -2.65 -19.63
CA ASN A 75 -29.35 -1.53 -20.44
C ASN A 75 -30.36 -0.65 -19.68
N GLY A 76 -30.08 0.67 -19.68
CA GLY A 76 -30.95 1.63 -18.99
C GLY A 76 -30.55 1.90 -17.55
N SER A 77 -29.44 1.31 -17.06
CA SER A 77 -28.89 1.67 -15.74
C SER A 77 -28.39 3.12 -15.73
N PRO A 78 -28.53 3.85 -14.62
CA PRO A 78 -28.00 5.21 -14.49
C PRO A 78 -26.48 5.23 -14.66
N ASP A 79 -25.93 6.27 -15.30
CA ASP A 79 -24.49 6.41 -15.54
C ASP A 79 -23.69 6.48 -14.23
N ALA A 80 -24.27 7.03 -13.18
CA ALA A 80 -23.66 7.08 -11.84
C ALA A 80 -23.27 5.67 -11.32
N ALA A 81 -23.99 4.61 -11.71
CA ALA A 81 -23.64 3.24 -11.32
C ALA A 81 -22.30 2.75 -11.89
N ARG A 82 -21.72 3.48 -12.86
CA ARG A 82 -20.41 3.16 -13.44
C ARG A 82 -19.24 3.81 -12.68
N GLU A 83 -19.52 4.78 -11.82
CA GLU A 83 -18.48 5.56 -11.16
C GLU A 83 -17.88 4.81 -9.96
N SER A 84 -18.74 4.20 -9.14
CA SER A 84 -18.30 3.42 -7.99
C SER A 84 -19.35 2.40 -7.55
N LEU A 85 -18.94 1.42 -6.73
CA LEU A 85 -19.88 0.50 -6.09
C LEU A 85 -20.89 1.25 -5.20
N ALA A 86 -20.45 2.29 -4.48
CA ALA A 86 -21.31 3.07 -3.60
C ALA A 86 -22.43 3.77 -4.40
N ASP A 87 -22.08 4.38 -5.53
CA ASP A 87 -23.03 5.05 -6.41
C ASP A 87 -23.95 4.03 -7.08
N ALA A 88 -23.42 2.87 -7.51
CA ALA A 88 -24.23 1.78 -8.05
C ALA A 88 -25.31 1.32 -7.06
N LEU A 89 -24.93 1.12 -5.79
CA LEU A 89 -25.88 0.71 -4.74
C LEU A 89 -26.89 1.82 -4.42
N ALA A 90 -26.48 3.09 -4.48
CA ALA A 90 -27.37 4.23 -4.23
C ALA A 90 -28.45 4.38 -5.32
N VAL A 91 -28.11 4.09 -6.59
CA VAL A 91 -29.04 4.26 -7.73
C VAL A 91 -29.70 2.96 -8.18
N ALA A 92 -29.34 1.82 -7.60
CA ALA A 92 -29.87 0.50 -7.98
C ALA A 92 -31.37 0.36 -7.68
N ASP A 93 -31.93 1.15 -6.76
CA ASP A 93 -33.35 1.15 -6.34
C ASP A 93 -33.92 -0.29 -6.14
N GLY A 94 -33.10 -1.16 -5.55
CA GLY A 94 -33.45 -2.57 -5.32
C GLY A 94 -33.28 -3.51 -6.53
N ASN A 95 -32.76 -3.04 -7.65
CA ASN A 95 -32.46 -3.87 -8.81
C ASN A 95 -31.31 -4.83 -8.54
N SER A 96 -31.64 -6.11 -8.35
CA SER A 96 -30.67 -7.15 -8.01
C SER A 96 -29.61 -7.39 -9.10
N GLU A 97 -29.93 -7.14 -10.37
CA GLU A 97 -28.97 -7.30 -11.47
C GLU A 97 -27.90 -6.21 -11.44
N VAL A 98 -28.28 -4.96 -11.17
CA VAL A 98 -27.33 -3.84 -10.99
C VAL A 98 -26.41 -4.09 -9.80
N ILE A 99 -26.99 -4.52 -8.67
CA ILE A 99 -26.24 -4.82 -7.45
C ILE A 99 -25.25 -5.96 -7.69
N ALA A 100 -25.67 -7.04 -8.34
CA ALA A 100 -24.80 -8.19 -8.62
C ALA A 100 -23.66 -7.82 -9.58
N ALA A 101 -23.95 -7.06 -10.64
CA ALA A 101 -22.96 -6.58 -11.59
C ALA A 101 -21.92 -5.68 -10.93
N ALA A 102 -22.37 -4.73 -10.09
CA ALA A 102 -21.51 -3.81 -9.35
C ALA A 102 -20.60 -4.55 -8.35
N ASN A 103 -21.13 -5.52 -7.60
CA ASN A 103 -20.33 -6.32 -6.67
C ASN A 103 -19.27 -7.14 -7.42
N THR A 104 -19.60 -7.79 -8.52
CA THR A 104 -18.65 -8.57 -9.30
C THR A 104 -17.53 -7.70 -9.87
N ALA A 105 -17.85 -6.50 -10.36
CA ALA A 105 -16.88 -5.54 -10.85
C ALA A 105 -15.97 -5.04 -9.72
N PHE A 106 -16.53 -4.77 -8.54
CA PHE A 106 -15.76 -4.35 -7.38
C PHE A 106 -14.82 -5.45 -6.90
N ASP A 107 -15.26 -6.70 -6.80
CA ASP A 107 -14.41 -7.83 -6.42
C ASP A 107 -13.23 -7.98 -7.38
N THR A 108 -13.47 -7.82 -8.68
CA THR A 108 -12.42 -7.84 -9.69
C THR A 108 -11.45 -6.66 -9.52
N ALA A 109 -11.96 -5.44 -9.34
CA ALA A 109 -11.17 -4.24 -9.15
C ALA A 109 -10.32 -4.33 -7.87
N TYR A 110 -10.91 -4.84 -6.80
CA TYR A 110 -10.22 -5.07 -5.53
C TYR A 110 -9.07 -6.07 -5.70
N LEU A 111 -9.32 -7.21 -6.35
CA LEU A 111 -8.31 -8.23 -6.59
C LEU A 111 -7.15 -7.70 -7.44
N VAL A 112 -7.44 -6.98 -8.51
CA VAL A 112 -6.41 -6.35 -9.35
C VAL A 112 -5.59 -5.36 -8.54
N THR A 113 -6.24 -4.51 -7.74
CA THR A 113 -5.54 -3.52 -6.89
C THR A 113 -4.64 -4.21 -5.87
N MET A 114 -5.08 -5.31 -5.24
CA MET A 114 -4.27 -6.09 -4.29
C MET A 114 -3.09 -6.76 -4.98
N ILE A 115 -3.25 -7.28 -6.19
CA ILE A 115 -2.13 -7.85 -6.96
C ILE A 115 -1.10 -6.77 -7.29
N VAL A 116 -1.54 -5.61 -7.78
CA VAL A 116 -0.64 -4.48 -8.08
C VAL A 116 0.11 -4.03 -6.83
N LEU A 117 -0.58 -3.88 -5.70
CA LEU A 117 0.04 -3.55 -4.41
C LEU A 117 1.09 -4.59 -4.02
N GLY A 118 0.75 -5.88 -4.11
CA GLY A 118 1.68 -6.97 -3.81
C GLY A 118 2.94 -6.95 -4.69
N VAL A 119 2.78 -6.69 -5.98
CA VAL A 119 3.92 -6.56 -6.93
C VAL A 119 4.79 -5.35 -6.58
N VAL A 120 4.18 -4.19 -6.30
CA VAL A 120 4.92 -2.98 -5.91
C VAL A 120 5.72 -3.21 -4.63
N LEU A 121 5.12 -3.84 -3.62
CA LEU A 121 5.80 -4.18 -2.37
C LEU A 121 6.94 -5.19 -2.59
N ALA A 122 6.74 -6.22 -3.42
CA ALA A 122 7.77 -7.21 -3.72
C ALA A 122 8.95 -6.58 -4.48
N VAL A 123 8.68 -5.72 -5.46
CA VAL A 123 9.71 -4.97 -6.19
C VAL A 123 10.46 -4.04 -5.25
N GLY A 124 9.74 -3.27 -4.42
CA GLY A 124 10.34 -2.38 -3.42
C GLY A 124 11.24 -3.12 -2.45
N ALA A 125 10.79 -4.25 -1.91
CA ALA A 125 11.61 -5.11 -1.04
C ALA A 125 12.85 -5.65 -1.76
N GLY A 126 12.71 -6.08 -3.02
CA GLY A 126 13.83 -6.55 -3.83
C GLY A 126 14.88 -5.48 -4.10
N VAL A 127 14.44 -4.27 -4.45
CA VAL A 127 15.31 -3.11 -4.67
C VAL A 127 16.04 -2.74 -3.38
N THR A 128 15.32 -2.64 -2.27
CA THR A 128 15.90 -2.32 -0.95
C THR A 128 16.94 -3.37 -0.54
N ASN A 129 16.61 -4.65 -0.67
CA ASN A 129 17.57 -5.73 -0.37
C ASN A 129 18.83 -5.65 -1.23
N ARG A 130 18.67 -5.34 -2.52
CA ARG A 130 19.81 -5.20 -3.44
C ARG A 130 20.69 -4.00 -3.09
N LEU A 131 20.09 -2.86 -2.75
CA LEU A 131 20.82 -1.67 -2.32
C LEU A 131 21.55 -1.91 -1.00
N LEU A 132 20.89 -2.48 0.00
CA LEU A 132 21.54 -2.80 1.28
C LEU A 132 22.70 -3.78 1.13
N ARG A 133 22.60 -4.77 0.25
CA ARG A 133 23.71 -5.68 -0.04
C ARG A 133 24.88 -4.99 -0.76
N ALA A 134 24.60 -4.00 -1.60
CA ALA A 134 25.61 -3.25 -2.34
C ALA A 134 26.35 -2.25 -1.44
N TYR A 135 25.63 -1.58 -0.54
CA TYR A 135 26.19 -0.52 0.31
C TYR A 135 26.57 -0.99 1.71
N GLY A 136 25.97 -2.06 2.24
CA GLY A 136 26.25 -2.59 3.59
C GLY A 136 27.64 -3.23 3.76
N ARG A 137 28.35 -3.50 2.66
CA ARG A 137 29.71 -4.04 2.67
C ARG A 137 30.82 -2.97 2.75
N ASN A 138 30.48 -1.70 2.51
CA ASN A 138 31.40 -0.58 2.46
C ASN A 138 30.94 0.60 3.34
N SER A 139 30.27 0.34 4.45
CA SER A 139 29.84 1.44 5.32
C SER A 139 31.05 1.98 6.07
N GLN A 140 31.23 3.29 6.01
CA GLN A 140 32.30 4.04 6.69
C GLN A 140 32.34 3.81 8.22
N ALA A 141 31.31 3.19 8.79
CA ALA A 141 31.29 2.80 10.19
C ALA A 141 32.39 1.78 10.56
N MET A 142 32.87 0.96 9.63
CA MET A 142 33.98 0.04 9.86
C MET A 142 35.35 0.76 9.79
N GLU A 143 35.45 1.83 9.00
CA GLU A 143 36.70 2.61 8.88
C GLU A 143 36.97 3.46 10.13
N PHE A 144 35.90 3.92 10.81
CA PHE A 144 36.03 4.62 12.10
C PHE A 144 36.39 3.70 13.27
N ALA A 145 35.99 2.42 13.21
CA ALA A 145 36.30 1.45 14.27
C ALA A 145 37.74 0.91 14.19
N GLU A 146 38.39 1.00 13.02
CA GLU A 146 39.76 0.52 12.80
C GLU A 146 40.81 1.59 13.11
N ASN A 147 40.43 2.87 13.19
CA ASN A 147 41.33 4.00 13.42
C ASN A 147 41.32 4.57 14.87
N HIS A 148 40.67 3.91 15.82
CA HIS A 148 40.63 4.20 17.23
C HIS A 148 40.86 2.95 18.07
#